data_fc4cec2ebf73497e9ed2c6d8a05f71af
#
_entry.id   fc4cec2ebf73497e9ed2c6d8a05f71af
#
_cell.length_a   1.000
_cell.length_b   1.000
_cell.length_c   1.000
_cell.angle_alpha   90.00
_cell.angle_beta   90.00
_cell.angle_gamma   90.00
#
_symmetry.space_group_name_H-M   'P 1'
#
loop_
_entity.id
_entity.type
_entity.pdbx_description
1 polymer ?
#
loop_
_entity_poly.entity_id
_entity_poly.type
_entity_poly.pdbx_seq_one_letter_code
_entity_poly.pdbx_strand_id
1 'polypeptide(L)'
;MRSRTVIALGVSASIALSPVTATANPSAAVPVTVGQNGTSLHVGDVTVPVTAAVAAVAGIGVLIGGALTVAIQVLLAAGAEKNEEGVSSSDLPSAEYVSRFDFSATEHDPAIGGLSGMDQLEDGRYIAISDDKHEHGPIRAYIFTTQDHRRFAHEGEVRLTLPDGSDYTEFIDAEEIRQLPNGNLLWTTEGDAREGQVAPPQLIESTAAGREVRRINPPAYHFPDGHDTKGIHHNNGPEAMTLVDGGTTALTINENALAQDGTSNDPKHSSVNRITEYNLANGNATHEYAVRANPGRGITSVLEAEDGSLYVLERGFYPELGKSGEVRGEIYRLTLSGADDVLGKDTLDGTEQLATKELVYDFADNPPQPDNVEALSWGPMLDDGRRTLHIAVDDNFSDTQSTLFHTVLVP
;
A
#
# COMPACT_ATOMS: atom_id res chain seq x y z
N MET A 1 -9.16 13.95 -44.46
CA MET A 1 -10.47 13.39 -44.05
C MET A 1 -10.20 12.57 -42.79
N ARG A 2 -10.50 13.11 -41.60
CA ARG A 2 -10.29 12.40 -40.34
C ARG A 2 -11.48 11.46 -40.12
N SER A 3 -11.21 10.19 -39.96
CA SER A 3 -12.19 9.13 -39.70
C SER A 3 -12.87 9.43 -38.35
N ARG A 4 -14.20 9.54 -38.37
CA ARG A 4 -15.01 9.61 -37.15
C ARG A 4 -15.26 8.18 -36.69
N THR A 5 -14.69 7.77 -35.59
CA THR A 5 -15.01 6.48 -34.98
C THR A 5 -16.35 6.61 -34.28
N VAL A 6 -17.38 5.95 -34.79
CA VAL A 6 -18.69 5.85 -34.16
C VAL A 6 -18.73 4.54 -33.38
N ILE A 7 -18.90 4.62 -32.08
CA ILE A 7 -19.10 3.47 -31.20
C ILE A 7 -20.61 3.34 -30.97
N ALA A 8 -21.21 2.28 -31.44
CA ALA A 8 -22.64 2.01 -31.21
C ALA A 8 -22.78 1.08 -29.98
N LEU A 9 -23.39 1.58 -28.92
CA LEU A 9 -23.72 0.84 -27.71
C LEU A 9 -25.22 0.54 -27.69
N GLY A 10 -25.60 -0.73 -27.63
CA GLY A 10 -26.96 -1.14 -27.33
C GLY A 10 -27.25 -0.98 -25.83
N VAL A 11 -27.89 0.11 -25.43
CA VAL A 11 -28.20 0.38 -24.03
C VAL A 11 -29.69 0.27 -23.80
N SER A 12 -30.12 -0.71 -23.04
CA SER A 12 -31.41 -0.68 -22.34
C SER A 12 -31.14 -0.40 -20.86
N ALA A 13 -30.75 0.83 -20.55
CA ALA A 13 -30.63 1.32 -19.18
C ALA A 13 -31.07 2.77 -19.11
N SER A 14 -31.99 3.05 -18.20
CA SER A 14 -32.45 4.39 -17.90
C SER A 14 -31.43 5.07 -17.00
N ILE A 15 -30.74 6.07 -17.50
CA ILE A 15 -29.88 6.95 -16.68
C ILE A 15 -30.81 7.93 -15.97
N ALA A 16 -30.99 7.76 -14.67
CA ALA A 16 -31.76 8.67 -13.84
C ALA A 16 -30.86 9.85 -13.41
N LEU A 17 -30.83 10.88 -14.23
CA LEU A 17 -30.52 12.25 -13.79
C LEU A 17 -31.85 13.03 -13.76
N SER A 18 -32.59 12.95 -12.66
CA SER A 18 -33.95 13.48 -12.44
C SER A 18 -35.05 12.78 -13.27
N PRO A 19 -36.28 12.65 -12.80
CA PRO A 19 -37.23 11.72 -13.34
C PRO A 19 -37.76 12.20 -14.70
N VAL A 20 -37.15 11.68 -15.77
CA VAL A 20 -37.76 11.69 -17.09
C VAL A 20 -38.03 10.23 -17.46
N THR A 21 -39.28 9.82 -17.36
CA THR A 21 -39.74 8.51 -17.83
C THR A 21 -39.74 8.48 -19.33
N ALA A 22 -38.71 7.85 -19.93
CA ALA A 22 -38.72 7.47 -21.33
C ALA A 22 -38.72 5.95 -21.42
N THR A 23 -39.77 5.36 -21.94
CA THR A 23 -39.84 3.94 -22.32
C THR A 23 -39.00 3.73 -23.56
N ALA A 24 -37.83 3.14 -23.44
CA ALA A 24 -36.95 2.84 -24.56
C ALA A 24 -37.32 1.50 -25.19
N ASN A 25 -37.38 1.46 -26.49
CA ASN A 25 -37.55 0.25 -27.29
C ASN A 25 -36.20 -0.53 -27.33
N PRO A 26 -36.14 -1.83 -27.03
CA PRO A 26 -34.89 -2.54 -26.76
C PRO A 26 -33.98 -2.83 -27.99
N SER A 27 -34.24 -2.26 -29.14
CA SER A 27 -33.48 -2.55 -30.39
C SER A 27 -32.85 -1.33 -31.08
N ALA A 28 -32.87 -0.14 -30.49
CA ALA A 28 -32.24 1.03 -31.12
C ALA A 28 -30.88 1.36 -30.43
N ALA A 29 -29.81 1.22 -31.20
CA ALA A 29 -28.48 1.71 -30.75
C ALA A 29 -28.48 3.25 -30.71
N VAL A 30 -28.20 3.83 -29.54
CA VAL A 30 -28.00 5.27 -29.42
C VAL A 30 -26.56 5.59 -29.81
N PRO A 31 -26.31 6.44 -30.82
CA PRO A 31 -24.96 6.79 -31.22
C PRO A 31 -24.25 7.58 -30.09
N VAL A 32 -23.05 7.13 -29.73
CA VAL A 32 -22.16 7.82 -28.79
C VAL A 32 -20.99 8.36 -29.58
N THR A 33 -20.72 9.65 -29.45
CA THR A 33 -19.56 10.29 -30.09
C THR A 33 -18.74 11.07 -29.07
N VAL A 34 -17.41 11.07 -29.25
CA VAL A 34 -16.51 11.88 -28.44
C VAL A 34 -16.44 13.29 -29.02
N GLY A 35 -16.58 14.31 -28.18
CA GLY A 35 -16.42 15.71 -28.58
C GLY A 35 -15.02 16.00 -29.15
N GLN A 36 -14.90 17.03 -29.98
CA GLN A 36 -13.64 17.31 -30.73
C GLN A 36 -12.41 17.50 -29.85
N ASN A 37 -12.60 17.86 -28.57
CA ASN A 37 -11.52 18.09 -27.59
C ASN A 37 -11.29 16.90 -26.65
N GLY A 38 -12.02 15.80 -26.81
CA GLY A 38 -11.89 14.62 -25.94
C GLY A 38 -12.39 14.79 -24.50
N THR A 39 -12.98 15.94 -24.15
CA THR A 39 -13.43 16.27 -22.78
C THR A 39 -14.91 16.04 -22.54
N SER A 40 -15.67 15.63 -23.56
CA SER A 40 -17.10 15.37 -23.45
C SER A 40 -17.53 14.18 -24.31
N LEU A 41 -18.57 13.48 -23.87
CA LEU A 41 -19.27 12.42 -24.60
C LEU A 41 -20.66 12.94 -25.01
N HIS A 42 -21.03 12.71 -26.24
CA HIS A 42 -22.37 12.96 -26.76
C HIS A 42 -23.12 11.64 -26.90
N VAL A 43 -24.21 11.49 -26.15
CA VAL A 43 -25.10 10.32 -26.22
C VAL A 43 -26.46 10.81 -26.71
N GLY A 44 -26.74 10.62 -27.98
CA GLY A 44 -27.88 11.29 -28.64
C GLY A 44 -27.68 12.81 -28.56
N ASP A 45 -28.68 13.52 -28.05
CA ASP A 45 -28.64 15.01 -27.87
C ASP A 45 -28.05 15.49 -26.55
N VAL A 46 -27.54 14.56 -25.70
CA VAL A 46 -26.98 14.89 -24.36
C VAL A 46 -25.47 14.93 -24.41
N THR A 47 -24.87 16.02 -23.92
CA THR A 47 -23.42 16.17 -23.77
C THR A 47 -23.06 16.00 -22.29
N VAL A 48 -22.14 15.07 -22.00
CA VAL A 48 -21.66 14.77 -20.65
C VAL A 48 -20.16 14.97 -20.60
N PRO A 49 -19.59 15.67 -19.61
CA PRO A 49 -18.15 15.72 -19.39
C PRO A 49 -17.58 14.31 -19.20
N VAL A 50 -16.40 14.04 -19.75
CA VAL A 50 -15.76 12.70 -19.65
C VAL A 50 -15.57 12.29 -18.19
N THR A 51 -15.19 13.21 -17.31
CA THR A 51 -15.05 12.97 -15.86
C THR A 51 -16.34 12.53 -15.19
N ALA A 52 -17.48 13.14 -15.56
CA ALA A 52 -18.78 12.75 -15.02
C ALA A 52 -19.28 11.41 -15.60
N ALA A 53 -18.89 11.07 -16.84
CA ALA A 53 -19.22 9.80 -17.46
C ALA A 53 -18.47 8.64 -16.80
N VAL A 54 -17.20 8.83 -16.44
CA VAL A 54 -16.38 7.83 -15.72
C VAL A 54 -16.96 7.56 -14.32
N ALA A 55 -17.33 8.61 -13.58
CA ALA A 55 -17.95 8.46 -12.26
C ALA A 55 -19.32 7.74 -12.32
N ALA A 56 -20.12 8.01 -13.35
CA ALA A 56 -21.42 7.36 -13.52
C ALA A 56 -21.27 5.87 -13.91
N VAL A 57 -20.24 5.52 -14.68
CA VAL A 57 -19.97 4.14 -15.10
C VAL A 57 -19.43 3.31 -13.94
N ALA A 58 -18.58 3.85 -13.09
CA ALA A 58 -18.11 3.18 -11.88
C ALA A 58 -19.26 2.82 -10.90
N GLY A 59 -20.30 3.68 -10.81
CA GLY A 59 -21.48 3.41 -9.97
C GLY A 59 -22.47 2.38 -10.54
N ILE A 60 -22.44 2.12 -11.85
CA ILE A 60 -23.38 1.21 -12.54
C ILE A 60 -22.78 -0.19 -12.77
N GLY A 61 -21.46 -0.33 -12.72
CA GLY A 61 -20.72 -1.57 -13.01
C GLY A 61 -21.12 -2.78 -12.16
N VAL A 62 -21.82 -2.57 -11.06
CA VAL A 62 -22.31 -3.65 -10.17
C VAL A 62 -23.59 -4.33 -10.67
N LEU A 63 -24.27 -3.80 -11.69
CA LEU A 63 -25.63 -4.26 -12.04
C LEU A 63 -25.78 -4.96 -13.39
N ILE A 64 -24.79 -4.93 -14.32
CA ILE A 64 -24.99 -5.47 -15.68
C ILE A 64 -23.74 -6.18 -16.20
N GLY A 65 -23.77 -7.53 -16.23
CA GLY A 65 -22.64 -8.36 -16.69
C GLY A 65 -22.24 -8.19 -18.17
N GLY A 66 -20.98 -8.47 -18.47
CA GLY A 66 -20.41 -8.72 -19.80
C GLY A 66 -20.30 -7.54 -20.77
N ALA A 67 -21.41 -6.98 -21.22
CA ALA A 67 -21.42 -5.93 -22.26
C ALA A 67 -20.92 -4.56 -21.74
N LEU A 68 -21.08 -4.28 -20.47
CA LEU A 68 -20.60 -3.04 -19.83
C LEU A 68 -19.09 -3.07 -19.59
N THR A 69 -18.54 -4.25 -19.29
CA THR A 69 -17.09 -4.45 -19.11
C THR A 69 -16.33 -4.12 -20.39
N VAL A 70 -16.84 -4.53 -21.56
CA VAL A 70 -16.23 -4.20 -22.86
C VAL A 70 -16.31 -2.70 -23.16
N ALA A 71 -17.42 -2.04 -22.78
CA ALA A 71 -17.58 -0.60 -22.98
C ALA A 71 -16.65 0.22 -22.05
N ILE A 72 -16.43 -0.24 -20.82
CA ILE A 72 -15.49 0.36 -19.87
C ILE A 72 -14.06 0.19 -20.37
N GLN A 73 -13.67 -1.00 -20.83
CA GLN A 73 -12.35 -1.24 -21.38
C GLN A 73 -12.08 -0.42 -22.65
N VAL A 74 -13.07 -0.27 -23.53
CA VAL A 74 -12.94 0.58 -24.74
C VAL A 74 -12.86 2.08 -24.36
N LEU A 75 -13.55 2.52 -23.33
CA LEU A 75 -13.46 3.90 -22.83
C LEU A 75 -12.13 4.19 -22.12
N LEU A 76 -11.62 3.24 -21.35
CA LEU A 76 -10.31 3.32 -20.73
C LEU A 76 -9.18 3.26 -21.77
N ALA A 77 -9.28 2.38 -22.79
CA ALA A 77 -8.33 2.33 -23.89
C ALA A 77 -8.37 3.59 -24.77
N ALA A 78 -9.55 4.14 -25.06
CA ALA A 78 -9.67 5.41 -25.79
C ALA A 78 -9.24 6.63 -24.97
N GLY A 79 -9.28 6.55 -23.65
CA GLY A 79 -8.71 7.52 -22.72
C GLY A 79 -7.17 7.40 -22.66
N ALA A 80 -6.66 6.18 -22.64
CA ALA A 80 -5.23 5.88 -22.62
C ALA A 80 -4.52 6.31 -23.92
N GLU A 81 -5.14 6.10 -25.09
CA GLU A 81 -4.57 6.57 -26.37
C GLU A 81 -4.48 8.11 -26.53
N LYS A 82 -5.17 8.89 -25.65
CA LYS A 82 -5.10 10.35 -25.70
C LYS A 82 -4.27 10.98 -24.59
N ASN A 83 -3.92 10.22 -23.57
CA ASN A 83 -3.01 10.64 -22.51
C ASN A 83 -1.55 10.28 -22.83
N GLU A 84 -1.20 9.90 -24.08
CA GLU A 84 0.19 9.83 -24.51
C GLU A 84 0.85 11.22 -24.78
N GLU A 85 0.20 12.34 -24.44
CA GLU A 85 0.89 13.52 -23.95
C GLU A 85 0.88 13.51 -22.41
N GLY A 86 0.94 12.34 -21.79
CA GLY A 86 1.28 12.17 -20.39
C GLY A 86 2.71 12.72 -20.22
N VAL A 87 2.90 13.57 -19.24
CA VAL A 87 4.21 13.93 -18.73
C VAL A 87 4.97 12.61 -18.61
N SER A 88 5.98 12.44 -19.45
CA SER A 88 6.88 11.29 -19.36
C SER A 88 7.41 11.27 -17.92
N SER A 89 7.59 10.13 -17.32
CA SER A 89 8.24 10.06 -16.00
C SER A 89 9.61 10.76 -16.00
N SER A 90 10.20 10.97 -17.18
CA SER A 90 11.41 11.80 -17.40
C SER A 90 11.15 13.32 -17.31
N ASP A 91 9.91 13.79 -17.30
CA ASP A 91 9.55 15.22 -17.27
C ASP A 91 9.10 15.67 -15.87
N LEU A 92 8.89 14.74 -14.93
CA LEU A 92 8.64 15.06 -13.53
C LEU A 92 9.97 15.43 -12.85
N PRO A 93 9.95 16.42 -11.92
CA PRO A 93 11.12 16.70 -11.10
C PRO A 93 11.55 15.45 -10.35
N SER A 94 12.87 15.25 -10.20
CA SER A 94 13.43 14.14 -9.42
C SER A 94 12.99 14.22 -7.96
N ALA A 95 13.08 13.09 -7.26
CA ALA A 95 12.85 13.05 -5.83
C ALA A 95 13.78 14.03 -5.08
N GLU A 96 13.28 14.64 -4.01
CA GLU A 96 13.98 15.67 -3.23
C GLU A 96 13.80 15.45 -1.75
N TYR A 97 14.89 15.44 -0.99
CA TYR A 97 14.83 15.42 0.46
C TYR A 97 14.44 16.80 1.01
N VAL A 98 13.43 16.85 1.88
CA VAL A 98 12.88 18.11 2.40
C VAL A 98 13.31 18.37 3.83
N SER A 99 13.12 17.40 4.74
CA SER A 99 13.36 17.61 6.17
C SER A 99 13.50 16.31 6.95
N ARG A 100 14.18 16.42 8.10
CA ARG A 100 14.17 15.47 9.21
C ARG A 100 13.62 16.18 10.44
N PHE A 101 12.70 15.56 11.12
CA PHE A 101 12.17 16.01 12.38
C PHE A 101 12.47 14.96 13.46
N ASP A 102 13.17 15.38 14.53
CA ASP A 102 13.44 14.53 15.67
C ASP A 102 12.33 14.74 16.71
N PHE A 103 11.39 13.79 16.71
CA PHE A 103 10.24 13.81 17.62
C PHE A 103 10.70 13.59 19.07
N SER A 104 11.58 12.61 19.30
CA SER A 104 12.09 12.29 20.65
C SER A 104 12.83 13.45 21.31
N ALA A 105 13.49 14.31 20.51
CA ALA A 105 14.15 15.51 21.05
C ALA A 105 13.16 16.62 21.42
N THR A 106 11.94 16.59 20.87
CA THR A 106 10.92 17.63 21.05
C THR A 106 9.88 17.25 22.09
N GLU A 107 9.40 16.00 22.02
CA GLU A 107 8.38 15.44 22.91
C GLU A 107 8.94 14.11 23.47
N HIS A 108 9.75 14.21 24.52
CA HIS A 108 10.32 13.01 25.12
C HIS A 108 9.31 12.33 26.04
N ASP A 109 8.46 11.48 25.43
CA ASP A 109 7.65 10.50 26.16
C ASP A 109 8.20 9.10 25.83
N PRO A 110 8.84 8.42 26.79
CA PRO A 110 9.41 7.09 26.56
C PRO A 110 8.38 5.99 26.28
N ALA A 111 7.09 6.31 26.40
CA ALA A 111 6.01 5.40 26.02
C ALA A 111 5.67 5.46 24.52
N ILE A 112 6.18 6.44 23.78
CA ILE A 112 5.98 6.60 22.35
C ILE A 112 7.22 6.13 21.62
N GLY A 113 7.11 5.02 20.90
CA GLY A 113 8.20 4.41 20.15
C GLY A 113 7.72 3.21 19.33
N GLY A 114 8.64 2.53 18.66
CA GLY A 114 8.33 1.36 17.86
C GLY A 114 7.44 1.70 16.65
N LEU A 115 7.71 2.79 15.92
CA LEU A 115 6.86 3.19 14.80
C LEU A 115 7.18 2.36 13.55
N SER A 116 6.41 1.30 13.30
CA SER A 116 6.61 0.41 12.18
C SER A 116 5.76 0.75 10.94
N GLY A 117 4.49 1.10 11.08
CA GLY A 117 3.61 1.46 9.98
C GLY A 117 2.88 2.79 10.19
N MET A 118 2.57 3.54 9.11
CA MET A 118 1.91 4.84 9.22
C MET A 118 0.96 5.11 8.04
N ASP A 119 -0.22 5.69 8.34
CA ASP A 119 -1.19 6.13 7.34
C ASP A 119 -1.73 7.52 7.61
N GLN A 120 -2.16 8.22 6.55
CA GLN A 120 -2.92 9.45 6.69
C GLN A 120 -4.42 9.15 6.80
N LEU A 121 -5.03 9.57 7.90
CA LEU A 121 -6.46 9.43 8.13
C LEU A 121 -7.27 10.39 7.25
N GLU A 122 -8.53 10.05 6.99
CA GLU A 122 -9.45 10.87 6.20
C GLU A 122 -9.61 12.31 6.76
N ASP A 123 -9.42 12.51 8.06
CA ASP A 123 -9.50 13.81 8.71
C ASP A 123 -8.19 14.62 8.64
N GLY A 124 -7.16 14.09 7.97
CA GLY A 124 -5.86 14.73 7.74
C GLY A 124 -4.84 14.50 8.86
N ARG A 125 -5.22 13.81 9.95
CA ARG A 125 -4.27 13.32 10.95
C ARG A 125 -3.51 12.11 10.42
N TYR A 126 -2.54 11.66 11.18
CA TYR A 126 -1.77 10.45 10.88
C TYR A 126 -1.95 9.45 12.00
N ILE A 127 -2.02 8.17 11.65
CA ILE A 127 -1.97 7.06 12.58
C ILE A 127 -0.69 6.28 12.33
N ALA A 128 0.03 5.91 13.39
CA ALA A 128 1.21 5.07 13.29
C ALA A 128 1.13 3.93 14.29
N ILE A 129 1.28 2.69 13.82
CA ILE A 129 1.23 1.49 14.66
C ILE A 129 2.58 1.25 15.33
N SER A 130 2.55 0.70 16.54
CA SER A 130 3.76 0.32 17.28
C SER A 130 3.98 -1.19 17.20
N ASP A 131 5.21 -1.61 16.93
CA ASP A 131 5.70 -2.99 16.93
C ASP A 131 5.98 -3.53 18.35
N ASP A 132 5.51 -2.82 19.37
CA ASP A 132 5.65 -3.21 20.77
C ASP A 132 4.94 -4.54 21.07
N LYS A 133 5.67 -5.60 21.11
CA LYS A 133 5.23 -6.98 21.36
C LYS A 133 4.71 -7.22 22.79
N HIS A 134 4.01 -6.24 23.38
CA HIS A 134 3.61 -6.16 24.82
C HIS A 134 4.79 -5.97 25.78
N GLU A 135 5.93 -5.49 25.30
CA GLU A 135 7.11 -5.28 26.17
C GLU A 135 7.05 -3.95 26.93
N HIS A 136 6.40 -2.94 26.32
CA HIS A 136 6.29 -1.58 26.88
C HIS A 136 4.84 -1.13 27.11
N GLY A 137 3.85 -1.89 26.62
CA GLY A 137 2.44 -1.56 26.79
C GLY A 137 1.49 -2.49 26.05
N PRO A 138 0.20 -2.12 25.95
CA PRO A 138 -0.75 -2.85 25.12
C PRO A 138 -0.46 -2.61 23.64
N ILE A 139 -0.92 -3.48 22.74
CA ILE A 139 -0.87 -3.25 21.30
C ILE A 139 -1.65 -1.97 20.98
N ARG A 140 -1.03 -1.04 20.26
CA ARG A 140 -1.55 0.32 20.06
C ARG A 140 -1.06 0.96 18.76
N ALA A 141 -1.77 1.99 18.36
CA ALA A 141 -1.32 2.93 17.35
C ALA A 141 -1.43 4.35 17.90
N TYR A 142 -0.48 5.20 17.56
CA TYR A 142 -0.45 6.61 17.96
C TYR A 142 -1.10 7.50 16.93
N ILE A 143 -1.71 8.58 17.38
CA ILE A 143 -2.28 9.62 16.52
C ILE A 143 -1.36 10.83 16.52
N PHE A 144 -0.99 11.27 15.33
CA PHE A 144 -0.17 12.46 15.13
C PHE A 144 -0.90 13.49 14.29
N THR A 145 -0.55 14.76 14.52
CA THR A 145 -0.94 15.88 13.65
C THR A 145 0.30 16.57 13.11
N THR A 146 0.12 17.28 12.00
CA THR A 146 1.13 18.17 11.45
C THR A 146 0.47 19.42 10.87
N GLN A 147 1.11 20.58 11.03
CA GLN A 147 0.64 21.85 10.48
C GLN A 147 1.41 22.25 9.21
N ASP A 148 2.60 21.74 9.03
CA ASP A 148 3.54 22.14 7.97
C ASP A 148 4.12 20.95 7.19
N HIS A 149 3.60 19.74 7.43
CA HIS A 149 4.08 18.48 6.83
C HIS A 149 5.58 18.21 7.04
N ARG A 150 6.16 18.79 8.11
CA ARG A 150 7.57 18.63 8.48
C ARG A 150 7.75 18.31 9.96
N ARG A 151 6.81 18.73 10.80
CA ARG A 151 6.82 18.52 12.24
C ARG A 151 5.57 17.82 12.66
N PHE A 152 5.72 16.80 13.46
CA PHE A 152 4.62 15.98 13.95
C PHE A 152 4.46 16.23 15.46
N ALA A 153 3.23 16.26 15.92
CA ALA A 153 2.87 16.36 17.33
C ALA A 153 1.94 15.20 17.68
N HIS A 154 2.21 14.53 18.78
CA HIS A 154 1.37 13.45 19.29
C HIS A 154 0.07 14.03 19.87
N GLU A 155 -1.08 13.43 19.52
CA GLU A 155 -2.40 13.83 20.04
C GLU A 155 -3.07 12.77 20.91
N GLY A 156 -2.69 11.51 20.77
CA GLY A 156 -3.31 10.41 21.50
C GLY A 156 -3.00 9.05 20.91
N GLU A 157 -3.68 8.04 21.40
CA GLU A 157 -3.48 6.67 20.96
C GLU A 157 -4.81 5.93 20.73
N VAL A 158 -4.76 4.89 19.90
CA VAL A 158 -5.80 3.90 19.69
C VAL A 158 -5.26 2.58 20.21
N ARG A 159 -5.83 2.09 21.32
CA ARG A 159 -5.52 0.76 21.85
C ARG A 159 -6.21 -0.31 20.98
N LEU A 160 -5.43 -1.24 20.45
CA LEU A 160 -5.94 -2.35 19.67
C LEU A 160 -6.29 -3.52 20.60
N THR A 161 -7.51 -4.03 20.46
CA THR A 161 -8.10 -4.99 21.44
C THR A 161 -8.88 -6.08 20.74
N LEU A 162 -9.09 -7.19 21.47
CA LEU A 162 -9.99 -8.27 21.06
C LEU A 162 -11.43 -7.76 20.87
N PRO A 163 -12.33 -8.55 20.24
CA PRO A 163 -13.72 -8.17 20.01
C PRO A 163 -14.51 -7.81 21.28
N ASP A 164 -14.15 -8.35 22.42
CA ASP A 164 -14.78 -8.06 23.73
C ASP A 164 -14.18 -6.82 24.42
N GLY A 165 -13.12 -6.24 23.85
CA GLY A 165 -12.40 -5.06 24.37
C GLY A 165 -11.29 -5.40 25.37
N SER A 166 -10.98 -6.67 25.59
CA SER A 166 -9.79 -7.09 26.34
C SER A 166 -8.53 -7.00 25.49
N ASP A 167 -7.37 -6.95 26.15
CA ASP A 167 -6.09 -6.98 25.48
C ASP A 167 -5.83 -8.32 24.82
N TYR A 168 -5.03 -8.30 23.76
CA TYR A 168 -4.45 -9.51 23.21
C TYR A 168 -3.57 -10.20 24.26
N THR A 169 -3.69 -11.52 24.35
CA THR A 169 -2.87 -12.35 25.23
C THR A 169 -1.94 -13.27 24.46
N GLU A 170 -2.22 -13.47 23.18
CA GLU A 170 -1.33 -14.14 22.23
C GLU A 170 -0.22 -13.19 21.77
N PHE A 171 0.80 -13.77 21.16
CA PHE A 171 1.88 -13.01 20.52
C PHE A 171 1.31 -12.20 19.35
N ILE A 172 1.52 -10.91 19.39
CA ILE A 172 1.21 -9.94 18.34
C ILE A 172 2.47 -9.11 18.11
N ASP A 173 2.88 -9.05 16.87
CA ASP A 173 3.95 -8.22 16.35
C ASP A 173 3.35 -7.36 15.25
N ALA A 174 2.93 -6.15 15.61
CA ALA A 174 2.12 -5.31 14.73
C ALA A 174 3.04 -4.42 13.88
N GLU A 175 2.89 -4.46 12.54
CA GLU A 175 3.86 -3.83 11.64
C GLU A 175 3.27 -2.71 10.78
N GLU A 176 2.22 -2.95 10.03
CA GLU A 176 1.68 -1.92 9.12
C GLU A 176 0.22 -1.62 9.44
N ILE A 177 -0.25 -0.39 9.15
CA ILE A 177 -1.62 0.04 9.40
C ILE A 177 -2.14 0.93 8.26
N ARG A 178 -3.41 0.70 7.86
CA ARG A 178 -4.12 1.52 6.87
C ARG A 178 -5.56 1.77 7.31
N GLN A 179 -6.09 2.98 7.03
CA GLN A 179 -7.50 3.25 7.20
C GLN A 179 -8.30 2.75 6.01
N LEU A 180 -9.30 1.91 6.26
CA LEU A 180 -10.24 1.44 5.24
C LEU A 180 -11.27 2.53 4.86
N PRO A 181 -11.88 2.47 3.66
CA PRO A 181 -12.91 3.43 3.24
C PRO A 181 -14.13 3.51 4.15
N ASN A 182 -14.38 2.49 4.98
CA ASN A 182 -15.45 2.48 5.97
C ASN A 182 -15.07 3.11 7.32
N GLY A 183 -13.84 3.63 7.43
CA GLY A 183 -13.27 4.22 8.64
C GLY A 183 -12.67 3.22 9.62
N ASN A 184 -12.77 1.90 9.36
CA ASN A 184 -12.06 0.88 10.14
C ASN A 184 -10.55 0.96 9.87
N LEU A 185 -9.78 0.29 10.71
CA LEU A 185 -8.33 0.15 10.57
C LEU A 185 -8.03 -1.28 10.13
N LEU A 186 -7.16 -1.44 9.14
CA LEU A 186 -6.56 -2.72 8.76
C LEU A 186 -5.08 -2.67 9.12
N TRP A 187 -4.60 -3.69 9.81
CA TRP A 187 -3.21 -3.76 10.24
C TRP A 187 -2.67 -5.18 10.15
N THR A 188 -1.36 -5.31 10.03
CA THR A 188 -0.68 -6.61 9.95
C THR A 188 -0.12 -7.01 11.30
N THR A 189 -0.03 -8.32 11.53
CA THR A 189 0.88 -8.92 12.50
C THR A 189 1.81 -9.85 11.76
N GLU A 190 3.09 -9.68 12.03
CA GLU A 190 4.16 -10.40 11.35
C GLU A 190 4.14 -11.91 11.65
N GLY A 191 3.66 -12.27 12.83
CA GLY A 191 3.72 -13.64 13.33
C GLY A 191 5.07 -13.97 13.98
N ASP A 192 5.30 -15.24 14.29
CA ASP A 192 6.57 -15.71 14.88
C ASP A 192 6.86 -17.14 14.45
N ALA A 193 8.11 -17.41 14.06
CA ALA A 193 8.58 -18.71 13.61
C ALA A 193 9.48 -19.43 14.63
N ARG A 194 9.69 -18.88 15.84
CA ARG A 194 10.55 -19.49 16.86
C ARG A 194 9.97 -20.80 17.39
N GLU A 195 10.83 -21.77 17.62
CA GLU A 195 10.44 -23.04 18.25
C GLU A 195 9.77 -22.77 19.61
N GLY A 196 8.56 -23.30 19.77
CA GLY A 196 7.74 -23.13 20.97
C GLY A 196 6.92 -21.83 21.05
N GLN A 197 7.05 -20.94 20.07
CA GLN A 197 6.26 -19.69 19.97
C GLN A 197 5.80 -19.43 18.55
N VAL A 198 5.27 -20.45 17.88
CA VAL A 198 4.79 -20.31 16.50
C VAL A 198 3.48 -19.52 16.50
N ALA A 199 3.45 -18.40 15.77
CA ALA A 199 2.28 -17.58 15.52
C ALA A 199 2.14 -17.29 14.02
N PRO A 200 0.95 -17.44 13.43
CA PRO A 200 0.77 -17.15 12.01
C PRO A 200 0.79 -15.63 11.75
N PRO A 201 1.34 -15.18 10.61
CA PRO A 201 1.10 -13.82 10.15
C PRO A 201 -0.37 -13.64 9.79
N GLN A 202 -0.92 -12.43 10.00
CA GLN A 202 -2.34 -12.15 9.74
C GLN A 202 -2.54 -10.67 9.39
N LEU A 203 -3.66 -10.38 8.68
CA LEU A 203 -4.21 -9.04 8.63
C LEU A 203 -5.40 -8.99 9.60
N ILE A 204 -5.48 -7.94 10.40
CA ILE A 204 -6.52 -7.77 11.40
C ILE A 204 -7.28 -6.47 11.09
N GLU A 205 -8.59 -6.60 10.90
CA GLU A 205 -9.47 -5.44 10.78
C GLU A 205 -10.01 -5.07 12.16
N SER A 206 -9.87 -3.80 12.54
CA SER A 206 -10.39 -3.24 13.77
C SER A 206 -11.29 -2.04 13.47
N THR A 207 -12.24 -1.74 14.35
CA THR A 207 -12.97 -0.47 14.27
C THR A 207 -12.01 0.71 14.43
N ALA A 208 -12.45 1.93 14.07
CA ALA A 208 -11.66 3.16 14.32
C ALA A 208 -11.29 3.35 15.80
N ALA A 209 -11.99 2.70 16.74
CA ALA A 209 -11.70 2.70 18.17
C ALA A 209 -10.79 1.52 18.60
N GLY A 210 -10.21 0.77 17.66
CA GLY A 210 -9.23 -0.29 17.88
C GLY A 210 -9.79 -1.66 18.25
N ARG A 211 -11.12 -1.86 18.24
CA ARG A 211 -11.71 -3.16 18.56
C ARG A 211 -11.67 -4.08 17.34
N GLU A 212 -11.09 -5.28 17.48
CA GLU A 212 -11.03 -6.28 16.42
C GLU A 212 -12.43 -6.63 15.87
N VAL A 213 -12.52 -6.68 14.54
CA VAL A 213 -13.73 -7.07 13.79
C VAL A 213 -13.56 -8.46 13.19
N ARG A 214 -12.40 -8.71 12.57
CA ARG A 214 -12.07 -10.00 11.93
C ARG A 214 -10.58 -10.13 11.66
N ARG A 215 -10.17 -11.34 11.36
CA ARG A 215 -8.82 -11.67 10.88
C ARG A 215 -8.87 -12.26 9.48
N ILE A 216 -7.85 -11.96 8.70
CA ILE A 216 -7.61 -12.51 7.37
C ILE A 216 -6.29 -13.29 7.44
N ASN A 217 -6.33 -14.55 7.06
CA ASN A 217 -5.16 -15.40 7.04
C ASN A 217 -4.51 -15.39 5.66
N PRO A 218 -3.17 -15.38 5.56
CA PRO A 218 -2.48 -15.61 4.30
C PRO A 218 -2.66 -17.08 3.85
N PRO A 219 -2.24 -17.41 2.61
CA PRO A 219 -2.17 -18.79 2.16
C PRO A 219 -1.38 -19.67 3.14
N ALA A 220 -1.80 -20.93 3.29
CA ALA A 220 -1.27 -21.83 4.32
C ALA A 220 0.25 -22.08 4.25
N TYR A 221 0.87 -21.84 3.10
CA TYR A 221 2.33 -21.98 2.94
C TYR A 221 3.12 -20.79 3.50
N HIS A 222 2.46 -19.72 3.97
CA HIS A 222 3.07 -18.64 4.75
C HIS A 222 3.18 -19.00 6.24
N PHE A 223 2.44 -20.01 6.71
CA PHE A 223 2.44 -20.37 8.13
C PHE A 223 3.75 -21.04 8.50
N PRO A 224 4.44 -20.51 9.52
CA PRO A 224 5.71 -21.09 9.97
C PRO A 224 5.51 -22.46 10.60
N ASP A 225 6.47 -23.35 10.41
CA ASP A 225 6.45 -24.70 10.96
C ASP A 225 7.21 -24.82 12.30
N GLY A 226 7.82 -23.73 12.77
CA GLY A 226 8.63 -23.69 13.98
C GLY A 226 10.02 -24.36 13.83
N HIS A 227 10.41 -24.74 12.61
CA HIS A 227 11.68 -25.37 12.28
C HIS A 227 12.47 -24.62 11.20
N ASP A 228 11.97 -23.45 10.80
CA ASP A 228 12.55 -22.60 9.76
C ASP A 228 12.71 -23.31 8.41
N THR A 229 11.74 -24.20 8.08
CA THR A 229 11.72 -24.92 6.80
C THR A 229 10.50 -24.57 5.94
N LYS A 230 9.50 -23.91 6.53
CA LYS A 230 8.28 -23.47 5.86
C LYS A 230 7.68 -22.23 6.51
N GLY A 231 7.07 -21.40 5.66
CA GLY A 231 6.40 -20.18 6.07
C GLY A 231 7.36 -19.01 6.26
N ILE A 232 6.95 -18.02 7.00
CA ILE A 232 7.81 -16.88 7.34
C ILE A 232 9.04 -17.35 8.13
N HIS A 233 10.17 -16.67 7.96
CA HIS A 233 11.26 -16.72 8.92
C HIS A 233 10.88 -15.96 10.18
N HIS A 234 11.61 -16.18 11.27
CA HIS A 234 11.42 -15.41 12.50
C HIS A 234 11.67 -13.92 12.24
N ASN A 235 10.71 -13.06 12.61
CA ASN A 235 10.78 -11.61 12.45
C ASN A 235 11.01 -11.19 10.98
N ASN A 236 10.32 -11.82 10.03
CA ASN A 236 10.42 -11.52 8.60
C ASN A 236 9.09 -11.81 7.86
N GLY A 237 7.98 -11.59 8.50
CA GLY A 237 6.65 -11.77 7.92
C GLY A 237 6.18 -10.57 7.09
N PRO A 238 4.87 -10.29 7.03
CA PRO A 238 4.30 -9.18 6.26
C PRO A 238 4.48 -7.84 7.01
N GLU A 239 5.61 -7.17 6.83
CA GLU A 239 5.86 -5.83 7.34
C GLU A 239 5.14 -4.75 6.51
N ALA A 240 5.11 -4.90 5.19
CA ALA A 240 4.53 -3.90 4.30
C ALA A 240 3.08 -4.23 3.92
N MET A 241 2.20 -3.24 3.95
CA MET A 241 0.81 -3.35 3.47
C MET A 241 0.33 -2.04 2.86
N THR A 242 -0.48 -2.12 1.81
CA THR A 242 -1.24 -0.98 1.28
C THR A 242 -2.62 -1.41 0.81
N LEU A 243 -3.50 -0.44 0.59
CA LEU A 243 -4.79 -0.65 -0.03
C LEU A 243 -4.70 -0.29 -1.51
N VAL A 244 -5.20 -1.16 -2.38
CA VAL A 244 -5.27 -0.94 -3.82
C VAL A 244 -6.72 -1.06 -4.31
N ASP A 245 -6.97 -0.74 -5.57
CA ASP A 245 -8.31 -0.79 -6.18
C ASP A 245 -9.35 0.05 -5.43
N GLY A 246 -8.96 1.24 -4.98
CA GLY A 246 -9.85 2.12 -4.22
C GLY A 246 -10.21 1.57 -2.84
N GLY A 247 -9.35 0.78 -2.22
CA GLY A 247 -9.52 0.23 -0.89
C GLY A 247 -10.38 -1.03 -0.82
N THR A 248 -10.59 -1.73 -1.94
CA THR A 248 -11.31 -3.02 -1.98
C THR A 248 -10.38 -4.23 -1.86
N THR A 249 -9.11 -4.02 -2.10
CA THR A 249 -8.04 -5.02 -2.04
C THR A 249 -6.95 -4.55 -1.09
N ALA A 250 -6.47 -5.43 -0.20
CA ALA A 250 -5.24 -5.22 0.54
C ALA A 250 -4.09 -5.94 -0.17
N LEU A 251 -2.92 -5.31 -0.23
CA LEU A 251 -1.71 -5.89 -0.75
C LEU A 251 -0.67 -5.89 0.37
N THR A 252 -0.07 -7.06 0.66
CA THR A 252 1.03 -7.18 1.62
C THR A 252 2.31 -7.63 0.95
N ILE A 253 3.45 -7.25 1.53
CA ILE A 253 4.76 -7.77 1.12
C ILE A 253 5.46 -8.30 2.38
N ASN A 254 5.98 -9.53 2.32
CA ASN A 254 6.82 -10.03 3.40
C ASN A 254 8.16 -9.29 3.43
N GLU A 255 8.70 -9.03 4.61
CA GLU A 255 10.02 -8.39 4.74
C GLU A 255 11.09 -9.19 4.01
N ASN A 256 11.04 -10.51 4.12
CA ASN A 256 11.98 -11.42 3.48
C ASN A 256 11.29 -12.59 2.76
N ALA A 257 12.09 -13.46 2.15
CA ALA A 257 11.62 -14.70 1.54
C ALA A 257 10.90 -15.60 2.56
N LEU A 258 9.99 -16.46 2.09
CA LEU A 258 9.56 -17.59 2.90
C LEU A 258 10.70 -18.62 3.03
N ALA A 259 10.74 -19.39 4.12
CA ALA A 259 11.79 -20.35 4.41
C ALA A 259 11.99 -21.39 3.30
N GLN A 260 10.90 -21.79 2.62
CA GLN A 260 10.99 -22.69 1.45
C GLN A 260 11.46 -22.01 0.16
N ASP A 261 11.43 -20.67 0.08
CA ASP A 261 11.83 -19.91 -1.11
C ASP A 261 13.29 -19.44 -1.04
N GLY A 262 13.88 -19.43 0.17
CA GLY A 262 15.24 -18.99 0.37
C GLY A 262 15.60 -18.74 1.82
N THR A 263 16.83 -18.31 2.04
CA THR A 263 17.27 -17.86 3.36
C THR A 263 16.73 -16.46 3.64
N SER A 264 16.58 -16.15 4.93
CA SER A 264 16.40 -14.76 5.33
C SER A 264 17.56 -13.92 4.82
N ASN A 265 17.27 -12.64 4.65
CA ASN A 265 18.18 -11.68 4.06
C ASN A 265 19.48 -11.54 4.86
N ASP A 266 20.62 -11.50 4.17
CA ASP A 266 21.92 -11.15 4.73
C ASP A 266 22.67 -10.17 3.81
N PRO A 267 23.72 -9.46 4.26
CA PRO A 267 24.43 -8.48 3.45
C PRO A 267 24.98 -8.97 2.10
N LYS A 268 25.01 -10.27 1.88
CA LYS A 268 25.58 -10.89 0.67
C LYS A 268 24.53 -11.46 -0.27
N HIS A 269 23.31 -11.66 0.21
CA HIS A 269 22.26 -12.32 -0.53
C HIS A 269 21.03 -11.44 -0.63
N SER A 270 20.34 -11.53 -1.77
CA SER A 270 19.02 -10.98 -1.98
C SER A 270 17.97 -11.99 -1.58
N SER A 271 16.88 -11.54 -0.99
CA SER A 271 15.67 -12.34 -0.83
C SER A 271 14.70 -12.16 -2.00
N VAL A 272 13.82 -13.14 -2.20
CA VAL A 272 12.67 -13.03 -3.11
C VAL A 272 11.41 -13.02 -2.26
N ASN A 273 10.83 -11.84 -2.13
CA ASN A 273 9.76 -11.56 -1.20
C ASN A 273 8.42 -11.72 -1.90
N ARG A 274 7.46 -12.37 -1.27
CA ARG A 274 6.11 -12.54 -1.83
C ARG A 274 5.26 -11.32 -1.59
N ILE A 275 4.46 -10.98 -2.61
CA ILE A 275 3.49 -9.89 -2.64
C ILE A 275 2.11 -10.54 -2.76
N THR A 276 1.27 -10.46 -1.74
CA THR A 276 -0.03 -11.14 -1.72
C THR A 276 -1.17 -10.12 -1.74
N GLU A 277 -2.10 -10.27 -2.67
CA GLU A 277 -3.33 -9.48 -2.75
C GLU A 277 -4.49 -10.22 -2.09
N TYR A 278 -5.30 -9.50 -1.30
CA TYR A 278 -6.47 -10.03 -0.59
C TYR A 278 -7.71 -9.25 -0.95
N ASN A 279 -8.74 -9.94 -1.40
CA ASN A 279 -10.07 -9.33 -1.56
C ASN A 279 -10.69 -9.08 -0.18
N LEU A 280 -10.87 -7.81 0.18
CA LEU A 280 -11.36 -7.42 1.50
C LEU A 280 -12.83 -7.78 1.76
N ALA A 281 -13.63 -8.04 0.73
CA ALA A 281 -15.01 -8.45 0.94
C ALA A 281 -15.14 -9.87 1.51
N ASN A 282 -14.21 -10.77 1.18
CA ASN A 282 -14.27 -12.18 1.60
C ASN A 282 -13.01 -12.67 2.33
N GLY A 283 -11.93 -11.87 2.37
CA GLY A 283 -10.67 -12.19 3.03
C GLY A 283 -9.81 -13.24 2.31
N ASN A 284 -10.11 -13.58 1.06
CA ASN A 284 -9.32 -14.55 0.31
C ASN A 284 -8.16 -13.87 -0.41
N ALA A 285 -7.00 -14.53 -0.45
CA ALA A 285 -5.94 -14.18 -1.38
C ALA A 285 -6.44 -14.39 -2.83
N THR A 286 -6.19 -13.42 -3.70
CA THR A 286 -6.64 -13.40 -5.10
C THR A 286 -5.51 -13.54 -6.09
N HIS A 287 -4.38 -12.94 -5.78
CA HIS A 287 -3.14 -13.00 -6.56
C HIS A 287 -1.94 -13.03 -5.62
N GLU A 288 -0.86 -13.57 -6.11
CA GLU A 288 0.43 -13.48 -5.43
C GLU A 288 1.52 -13.30 -6.47
N TYR A 289 2.42 -12.35 -6.24
CA TYR A 289 3.57 -12.08 -7.07
C TYR A 289 4.84 -12.21 -6.23
N ALA A 290 6.00 -11.97 -6.84
CA ALA A 290 7.25 -11.93 -6.11
C ALA A 290 8.14 -10.81 -6.62
N VAL A 291 8.93 -10.24 -5.72
CA VAL A 291 9.93 -9.20 -6.02
C VAL A 291 11.27 -9.55 -5.38
N ARG A 292 12.36 -9.15 -6.01
CA ARG A 292 13.71 -9.33 -5.45
C ARG A 292 14.12 -8.07 -4.70
N ALA A 293 14.32 -8.20 -3.39
CA ALA A 293 14.96 -7.16 -2.60
C ALA A 293 16.47 -7.12 -2.88
N ASN A 294 17.11 -5.98 -2.64
CA ASN A 294 18.56 -5.85 -2.76
C ASN A 294 19.29 -6.67 -1.68
N PRO A 295 20.57 -7.05 -1.90
CA PRO A 295 21.33 -7.75 -0.89
C PRO A 295 21.36 -7.01 0.45
N GLY A 296 21.01 -7.70 1.54
CA GLY A 296 20.97 -7.13 2.87
C GLY A 296 19.76 -6.23 3.15
N ARG A 297 18.73 -6.23 2.29
CA ARG A 297 17.51 -5.42 2.44
C ARG A 297 16.29 -6.28 2.73
N GLY A 298 15.43 -5.78 3.65
CA GLY A 298 14.03 -6.16 3.79
C GLY A 298 13.11 -5.11 3.18
N ILE A 299 11.88 -5.46 2.85
CA ILE A 299 10.83 -4.52 2.43
C ILE A 299 9.95 -4.23 3.63
N THR A 300 10.02 -2.99 4.14
CA THR A 300 9.38 -2.61 5.39
C THR A 300 8.08 -1.83 5.21
N SER A 301 7.86 -1.17 4.08
CA SER A 301 6.59 -0.49 3.80
C SER A 301 6.26 -0.42 2.32
N VAL A 302 4.97 -0.23 1.99
CA VAL A 302 4.48 -0.08 0.62
C VAL A 302 3.30 0.90 0.57
N LEU A 303 3.24 1.70 -0.49
CA LEU A 303 2.10 2.58 -0.81
C LEU A 303 1.72 2.46 -2.27
N GLU A 304 0.41 2.50 -2.58
CA GLU A 304 -0.08 2.64 -3.95
C GLU A 304 0.07 4.10 -4.42
N ALA A 305 0.60 4.29 -5.63
CA ALA A 305 0.62 5.55 -6.33
C ALA A 305 -0.66 5.74 -7.16
N GLU A 306 -0.96 6.98 -7.59
CA GLU A 306 -2.18 7.28 -8.35
C GLU A 306 -2.28 6.55 -9.70
N ASP A 307 -1.15 6.16 -10.28
CA ASP A 307 -1.08 5.40 -11.53
C ASP A 307 -1.13 3.87 -11.33
N GLY A 308 -1.34 3.41 -10.09
CA GLY A 308 -1.40 1.99 -9.71
C GLY A 308 -0.02 1.33 -9.55
N SER A 309 1.09 2.07 -9.73
CA SER A 309 2.40 1.56 -9.31
C SER A 309 2.56 1.63 -7.79
N LEU A 310 3.53 0.93 -7.25
CA LEU A 310 3.75 0.85 -5.81
C LEU A 310 5.06 1.55 -5.45
N TYR A 311 5.07 2.35 -4.38
CA TYR A 311 6.30 2.83 -3.76
C TYR A 311 6.63 1.89 -2.61
N VAL A 312 7.83 1.30 -2.64
CA VAL A 312 8.31 0.37 -1.61
C VAL A 312 9.54 0.92 -0.93
N LEU A 313 9.62 0.72 0.37
CA LEU A 313 10.79 1.05 1.19
C LEU A 313 11.59 -0.23 1.42
N GLU A 314 12.86 -0.20 1.00
CA GLU A 314 13.84 -1.23 1.35
C GLU A 314 14.77 -0.70 2.42
N ARG A 315 14.90 -1.40 3.52
CA ARG A 315 15.78 -1.06 4.64
C ARG A 315 16.74 -2.24 4.92
N GLY A 316 17.96 -1.93 5.29
CA GLY A 316 18.93 -2.93 5.71
C GLY A 316 19.89 -2.41 6.74
N PHE A 317 20.28 -3.29 7.68
CA PHE A 317 21.27 -3.02 8.70
C PHE A 317 22.57 -3.76 8.40
N TYR A 318 23.69 -3.05 8.40
CA TYR A 318 25.02 -3.55 8.06
C TYR A 318 25.97 -3.35 9.23
N PRO A 319 25.99 -4.28 10.20
CA PRO A 319 26.82 -4.15 11.41
C PRO A 319 28.32 -4.14 11.13
N GLU A 320 28.75 -4.69 9.98
CA GLU A 320 30.16 -4.73 9.58
C GLU A 320 30.71 -3.40 9.06
N LEU A 321 29.86 -2.41 8.74
CA LEU A 321 30.27 -1.13 8.18
C LEU A 321 30.64 -0.08 9.21
N GLY A 322 30.59 -0.41 10.51
CA GLY A 322 30.99 0.52 11.58
C GLY A 322 30.79 -0.03 12.98
N LYS A 323 31.19 0.75 14.00
CA LYS A 323 31.04 0.34 15.40
C LYS A 323 29.59 0.23 15.86
N SER A 324 28.70 0.98 15.24
CA SER A 324 27.25 1.01 15.50
C SER A 324 26.44 0.35 14.36
N GLY A 325 27.14 -0.21 13.35
CA GLY A 325 26.49 -0.61 12.12
C GLY A 325 26.14 0.58 11.22
N GLU A 326 25.55 0.32 10.09
CA GLU A 326 25.02 1.32 9.16
C GLU A 326 23.64 0.86 8.69
N VAL A 327 22.64 1.71 8.86
CA VAL A 327 21.32 1.50 8.26
C VAL A 327 21.29 2.17 6.91
N ARG A 328 20.77 1.48 5.90
CA ARG A 328 20.51 2.02 4.57
C ARG A 328 19.04 1.89 4.26
N GLY A 329 18.49 2.95 3.64
CA GLY A 329 17.12 3.00 3.18
C GLY A 329 17.07 3.45 1.72
N GLU A 330 16.23 2.82 0.93
CA GLU A 330 16.03 3.12 -0.48
C GLU A 330 14.53 3.02 -0.80
N ILE A 331 14.03 3.97 -1.59
CA ILE A 331 12.63 3.96 -2.05
C ILE A 331 12.62 3.59 -3.52
N TYR A 332 11.85 2.58 -3.85
CA TYR A 332 11.68 2.09 -5.22
C TYR A 332 10.24 2.26 -5.69
N ARG A 333 10.08 2.46 -6.99
CA ARG A 333 8.81 2.30 -7.68
C ARG A 333 8.74 0.87 -8.21
N LEU A 334 7.78 0.10 -7.74
CA LEU A 334 7.55 -1.30 -8.07
C LEU A 334 6.38 -1.41 -9.04
N THR A 335 6.54 -2.25 -10.07
CA THR A 335 5.52 -2.53 -11.06
C THR A 335 5.25 -4.04 -11.11
N LEU A 336 3.99 -4.43 -10.92
CA LEU A 336 3.55 -5.83 -10.97
C LEU A 336 3.30 -6.32 -12.40
N SER A 337 3.11 -5.39 -13.35
CA SER A 337 2.84 -5.75 -14.74
C SER A 337 3.93 -6.62 -15.34
N GLY A 338 3.54 -7.78 -15.87
CA GLY A 338 4.47 -8.76 -16.44
C GLY A 338 5.05 -9.76 -15.45
N ALA A 339 4.79 -9.61 -14.15
CA ALA A 339 5.13 -10.63 -13.17
C ALA A 339 4.18 -11.83 -13.25
N ASP A 340 4.70 -13.00 -12.93
CA ASP A 340 3.89 -14.22 -12.87
C ASP A 340 3.02 -14.23 -11.60
N ASP A 341 1.77 -14.65 -11.74
CA ASP A 341 0.93 -14.98 -10.58
C ASP A 341 1.38 -16.32 -10.00
N VAL A 342 1.91 -16.29 -8.80
CA VAL A 342 2.45 -17.44 -8.09
C VAL A 342 1.54 -17.96 -6.99
N LEU A 343 0.30 -17.46 -6.91
CA LEU A 343 -0.68 -17.90 -5.91
C LEU A 343 -0.88 -19.42 -5.98
N GLY A 344 -0.73 -20.08 -4.84
CA GLY A 344 -0.83 -21.53 -4.72
C GLY A 344 0.48 -22.29 -5.00
N LYS A 345 1.56 -21.64 -5.39
CA LYS A 345 2.88 -22.26 -5.44
C LYS A 345 3.46 -22.36 -4.02
N ASP A 346 3.62 -23.57 -3.52
CA ASP A 346 4.19 -23.84 -2.19
C ASP A 346 5.64 -23.35 -2.10
N THR A 347 6.41 -23.47 -3.18
CA THR A 347 7.82 -23.06 -3.29
C THR A 347 8.06 -22.39 -4.64
N LEU A 348 8.83 -21.31 -4.66
CA LEU A 348 9.32 -20.68 -5.89
C LEU A 348 10.53 -21.48 -6.41
N ASP A 349 10.60 -21.73 -7.70
CA ASP A 349 11.66 -22.53 -8.33
C ASP A 349 12.73 -21.68 -9.04
N GLY A 350 12.56 -20.35 -9.03
CA GLY A 350 13.47 -19.38 -9.64
C GLY A 350 13.27 -19.18 -11.14
N THR A 351 12.23 -19.75 -11.72
CA THR A 351 11.85 -19.55 -13.13
C THR A 351 10.80 -18.46 -13.32
N GLU A 352 10.21 -17.99 -12.23
CA GLU A 352 9.15 -16.99 -12.23
C GLU A 352 9.64 -15.63 -12.75
N GLN A 353 8.79 -14.97 -13.53
CA GLN A 353 8.97 -13.56 -13.85
C GLN A 353 8.62 -12.72 -12.62
N LEU A 354 9.63 -12.09 -12.05
CA LEU A 354 9.46 -11.25 -10.86
C LEU A 354 8.93 -9.86 -11.25
N ALA A 355 8.27 -9.21 -10.30
CA ALA A 355 7.95 -7.79 -10.39
C ALA A 355 9.23 -6.96 -10.54
N THR A 356 9.15 -5.85 -11.27
CA THR A 356 10.28 -4.97 -11.55
C THR A 356 10.25 -3.73 -10.66
N LYS A 357 11.42 -3.21 -10.30
CA LYS A 357 11.50 -1.99 -9.49
C LYS A 357 12.54 -1.03 -10.04
N GLU A 358 12.28 0.26 -9.87
CA GLU A 358 13.15 1.37 -10.26
C GLU A 358 13.43 2.26 -9.04
N LEU A 359 14.71 2.64 -8.85
CA LEU A 359 15.10 3.50 -7.73
C LEU A 359 14.51 4.90 -7.89
N VAL A 360 13.80 5.37 -6.87
CA VAL A 360 13.23 6.71 -6.78
C VAL A 360 14.10 7.60 -5.90
N TYR A 361 14.52 7.09 -4.74
CA TYR A 361 15.28 7.86 -3.77
C TYR A 361 16.21 6.94 -2.96
N ASP A 362 17.47 7.37 -2.78
CA ASP A 362 18.44 6.72 -1.91
C ASP A 362 18.80 7.67 -0.77
N PHE A 363 18.61 7.24 0.48
CA PHE A 363 18.98 8.03 1.65
C PHE A 363 20.49 8.28 1.76
N ALA A 364 21.33 7.48 1.09
CA ALA A 364 22.77 7.71 1.03
C ALA A 364 23.14 9.04 0.36
N ASP A 365 22.27 9.57 -0.51
CA ASP A 365 22.47 10.85 -1.20
C ASP A 365 22.27 12.06 -0.28
N ASN A 366 21.63 11.89 0.88
CA ASN A 366 21.31 12.96 1.82
C ASN A 366 21.60 12.56 3.27
N PRO A 367 22.77 12.89 3.80
CA PRO A 367 23.06 12.71 5.22
C PRO A 367 22.19 13.67 6.09
N PRO A 368 21.80 13.32 7.32
CA PRO A 368 22.30 12.17 8.06
C PRO A 368 21.70 10.85 7.60
N GLN A 369 22.32 9.73 8.00
CA GLN A 369 21.82 8.38 7.83
C GLN A 369 20.33 8.30 8.16
N PRO A 370 19.55 7.47 7.43
CA PRO A 370 18.10 7.40 7.60
C PRO A 370 17.68 6.89 8.98
N ASP A 371 18.56 6.19 9.70
CA ASP A 371 18.24 5.37 10.86
C ASP A 371 17.28 4.22 10.50
N ASN A 372 16.55 3.65 11.42
CA ASN A 372 15.67 2.50 11.21
C ASN A 372 14.35 2.94 10.54
N VAL A 373 14.42 3.32 9.25
CA VAL A 373 13.23 3.72 8.47
C VAL A 373 12.33 2.53 8.22
N GLU A 374 11.05 2.63 8.60
CA GLU A 374 10.10 1.52 8.50
C GLU A 374 8.78 1.88 7.84
N ALA A 375 8.20 3.02 8.17
CA ALA A 375 6.88 3.40 7.71
C ALA A 375 6.89 4.38 6.54
N LEU A 376 5.96 4.22 5.61
CA LEU A 376 5.62 5.19 4.58
C LEU A 376 4.18 5.69 4.75
N SER A 377 3.98 6.99 4.56
CA SER A 377 2.64 7.59 4.44
C SER A 377 2.63 8.72 3.43
N TRP A 378 1.54 8.80 2.67
CA TRP A 378 1.34 9.93 1.78
C TRP A 378 1.05 11.22 2.56
N GLY A 379 1.59 12.32 2.05
CA GLY A 379 1.19 13.67 2.39
C GLY A 379 0.56 14.36 1.17
N PRO A 380 0.48 15.70 1.17
CA PRO A 380 -0.17 16.43 0.10
C PRO A 380 0.57 16.33 -1.24
N MET A 381 -0.20 16.41 -2.31
CA MET A 381 0.29 16.66 -3.66
C MET A 381 0.69 18.14 -3.79
N LEU A 382 1.79 18.41 -4.48
CA LEU A 382 2.27 19.76 -4.77
C LEU A 382 1.82 20.24 -6.15
N ASP A 383 1.88 21.55 -6.36
CA ASP A 383 1.52 22.19 -7.64
C ASP A 383 2.42 21.75 -8.81
N ASP A 384 3.63 21.27 -8.55
CA ASP A 384 4.59 20.78 -9.55
C ASP A 384 4.38 19.29 -9.91
N GLY A 385 3.36 18.65 -9.34
CA GLY A 385 2.98 17.25 -9.58
C GLY A 385 3.73 16.25 -8.69
N ARG A 386 4.69 16.67 -7.87
CA ARG A 386 5.32 15.79 -6.88
C ARG A 386 4.42 15.62 -5.67
N ARG A 387 4.51 14.47 -5.05
CA ARG A 387 3.80 14.17 -3.82
C ARG A 387 4.73 14.14 -2.62
N THR A 388 4.25 14.65 -1.51
CA THR A 388 4.94 14.51 -0.23
C THR A 388 4.86 13.07 0.25
N LEU A 389 5.99 12.50 0.63
CA LEU A 389 6.12 11.20 1.24
C LEU A 389 6.73 11.39 2.63
N HIS A 390 6.02 10.95 3.65
CA HIS A 390 6.50 10.91 5.01
C HIS A 390 7.05 9.52 5.33
N ILE A 391 8.18 9.47 6.01
CA ILE A 391 8.85 8.24 6.42
C ILE A 391 9.05 8.31 7.92
N ALA A 392 8.46 7.39 8.69
CA ALA A 392 8.71 7.27 10.11
C ALA A 392 9.86 6.30 10.37
N VAL A 393 10.55 6.57 11.48
CA VAL A 393 11.71 5.80 11.97
C VAL A 393 11.33 5.16 13.28
N ASP A 394 11.52 3.86 13.36
CA ASP A 394 11.43 3.11 14.60
C ASP A 394 12.66 3.33 15.45
N ASP A 395 12.46 3.63 16.74
CA ASP A 395 13.51 3.80 17.73
C ASP A 395 13.81 2.53 18.54
N ASN A 396 13.12 1.42 18.24
CA ASN A 396 13.22 0.15 18.96
C ASN A 396 13.09 0.30 20.47
N PHE A 397 12.41 1.33 20.97
CA PHE A 397 12.38 1.71 22.39
C PHE A 397 13.78 1.80 23.00
N SER A 398 14.78 2.19 22.22
CA SER A 398 16.19 2.22 22.61
C SER A 398 16.63 3.61 23.04
N ASP A 399 17.35 3.70 24.16
CA ASP A 399 17.96 4.97 24.63
C ASP A 399 18.99 5.57 23.65
N THR A 400 19.37 4.83 22.60
CA THR A 400 20.39 5.22 21.62
C THR A 400 19.83 5.53 20.23
N GLN A 401 18.54 5.32 20.00
CA GLN A 401 17.83 5.64 18.77
C GLN A 401 16.78 6.72 19.05
N SER A 402 16.19 7.25 18.01
CA SER A 402 15.19 8.32 18.10
C SER A 402 14.03 8.05 17.17
N THR A 403 12.82 8.30 17.63
CA THR A 403 11.65 8.44 16.77
C THR A 403 11.82 9.66 15.89
N LEU A 404 11.94 9.44 14.58
CA LEU A 404 12.18 10.49 13.58
C LEU A 404 11.10 10.46 12.53
N PHE A 405 10.89 11.62 11.89
CA PHE A 405 10.09 11.71 10.67
C PHE A 405 10.94 12.37 9.58
N HIS A 406 11.13 11.67 8.48
CA HIS A 406 11.68 12.25 7.25
C HIS A 406 10.55 12.67 6.31
N THR A 407 10.82 13.69 5.52
CA THR A 407 9.93 14.13 4.44
C THR A 407 10.72 14.19 3.15
N VAL A 408 10.20 13.52 2.13
CA VAL A 408 10.75 13.46 0.77
C VAL A 408 9.64 13.85 -0.20
N LEU A 409 9.98 14.59 -1.26
CA LEU A 409 9.10 14.77 -2.40
C LEU A 409 9.44 13.71 -3.45
N VAL A 410 8.42 13.03 -3.97
CA VAL A 410 8.57 12.01 -5.01
C VAL A 410 7.75 12.36 -6.25
N PRO A 411 8.18 11.91 -7.46
CA PRO A 411 7.45 12.09 -8.71
C PRO A 411 6.04 11.56 -8.68
#